data_fa136707d6c8c29e327d7ce08377d441
#
_entry.id   fa136707d6c8c29e327d7ce08377d441
#
_cell.length_a   1.000
_cell.length_b   1.000
_cell.length_c   1.000
_cell.angle_alpha   90.00
_cell.angle_beta   90.00
_cell.angle_gamma   90.00
#
_symmetry.space_group_name_H-M   'P 1'
#
loop_
_entity.id
_entity.type
_entity.pdbx_description
1 polymer ?
#
loop_
_entity_poly.entity_id
_entity_poly.type
_entity_poly.pdbx_seq_one_letter_code
_entity_poly.pdbx_strand_id
1 'polypeptide(L)'
;TVAAAPMEPRTWQVGVGIETEDHRMQANGFLPNQVWINVGDSVQWNVDSAEFHTITFLAKGQTRPPFNLNDPQQTAPQGGDHYDGVSYVNSGLLTHGSPHATYRLTFDTPGDYTYVCLVHGAMSAVIHIRPANTAYPFSQEQYRRQGRVQRDEYLRHGNALERQAKLLADGNTSAGPQV
;
A
#
# COMPACT_ATOMS: atom_id res chain seq x y z
N THR A 1 -42.10 -4.07 8.77
CA THR A 1 -40.65 -3.86 8.82
C THR A 1 -40.22 -3.19 7.53
N VAL A 2 -39.92 -1.89 7.59
CA VAL A 2 -39.34 -1.17 6.44
C VAL A 2 -37.90 -1.70 6.29
N ALA A 3 -37.60 -2.35 5.17
CA ALA A 3 -36.25 -2.75 4.86
C ALA A 3 -35.38 -1.47 4.78
N ALA A 4 -34.22 -1.49 5.44
CA ALA A 4 -33.26 -0.38 5.32
C ALA A 4 -32.90 -0.21 3.83
N ALA A 5 -32.81 1.04 3.37
CA ALA A 5 -32.35 1.31 2.00
C ALA A 5 -30.94 0.74 1.77
N PRO A 6 -30.64 0.23 0.57
CA PRO A 6 -29.30 -0.22 0.23
C PRO A 6 -28.27 0.90 0.49
N MET A 7 -27.12 0.54 1.03
CA MET A 7 -26.02 1.51 1.18
C MET A 7 -25.36 1.74 -0.18
N GLU A 8 -25.18 2.99 -0.55
CA GLU A 8 -24.46 3.34 -1.77
C GLU A 8 -22.98 2.91 -1.67
N PRO A 9 -22.42 2.33 -2.75
CA PRO A 9 -21.01 1.99 -2.81
C PRO A 9 -20.12 3.21 -2.58
N ARG A 10 -19.00 3.00 -1.87
CA ARG A 10 -18.05 4.07 -1.51
C ARG A 10 -16.70 3.85 -2.16
N THR A 11 -15.96 4.95 -2.32
CA THR A 11 -14.54 4.90 -2.68
C THR A 11 -13.69 5.30 -1.47
N TRP A 12 -12.85 4.38 -1.02
CA TRP A 12 -11.96 4.53 0.12
C TRP A 12 -10.58 4.91 -0.34
N GLN A 13 -9.90 5.79 0.38
CA GLN A 13 -8.58 6.30 0.02
C GLN A 13 -7.49 5.63 0.86
N VAL A 14 -6.43 5.18 0.19
CA VAL A 14 -5.22 4.60 0.79
C VAL A 14 -3.99 5.31 0.21
N GLY A 15 -3.07 5.72 1.07
CA GLY A 15 -1.78 6.27 0.66
C GLY A 15 -0.78 5.17 0.28
N VAL A 16 0.14 5.45 -0.63
CA VAL A 16 1.17 4.52 -1.10
C VAL A 16 2.53 5.18 -1.07
N GLY A 17 3.46 4.57 -0.37
CA GLY A 17 4.78 5.13 -0.13
C GLY A 17 4.75 6.26 0.90
N ILE A 18 5.91 6.60 1.40
CA ILE A 18 6.13 7.68 2.36
C ILE A 18 7.39 8.42 1.93
N GLU A 19 7.32 9.73 1.84
CA GLU A 19 8.47 10.58 1.60
C GLU A 19 8.40 11.80 2.52
N THR A 20 9.55 12.22 3.06
CA THR A 20 9.65 13.48 3.80
C THR A 20 9.71 14.67 2.85
N GLU A 21 9.26 15.85 3.29
CA GLU A 21 9.24 17.06 2.46
C GLU A 21 10.64 17.46 1.95
N ASP A 22 11.69 17.11 2.69
CA ASP A 22 13.08 17.35 2.31
C ASP A 22 13.68 16.23 1.45
N HIS A 23 12.89 15.23 1.05
CA HIS A 23 13.26 14.06 0.26
C HIS A 23 14.41 13.20 0.84
N ARG A 24 14.73 13.37 2.13
CA ARG A 24 15.85 12.67 2.77
C ARG A 24 15.50 11.29 3.28
N MET A 25 14.20 11.03 3.47
CA MET A 25 13.71 9.75 3.99
C MET A 25 12.51 9.27 3.19
N GLN A 26 12.58 8.02 2.82
CA GLN A 26 11.50 7.29 2.16
C GLN A 26 11.20 6.01 2.93
N ALA A 27 9.94 5.60 2.96
CA ALA A 27 9.52 4.32 3.49
C ALA A 27 8.42 3.69 2.64
N ASN A 28 8.43 2.37 2.59
CA ASN A 28 7.57 1.59 1.73
C ASN A 28 6.41 1.01 2.53
N GLY A 29 5.24 1.62 2.40
CA GLY A 29 4.03 1.21 3.11
C GLY A 29 2.76 1.59 2.37
N PHE A 30 1.69 0.83 2.64
CA PHE A 30 0.31 1.19 2.32
C PHE A 30 -0.33 1.75 3.58
N LEU A 31 -0.99 2.92 3.48
CA LEU A 31 -1.45 3.67 4.65
C LEU A 31 -2.94 4.07 4.57
N PRO A 32 -3.80 3.50 5.42
CA PRO A 32 -3.49 2.46 6.40
C PRO A 32 -3.24 1.10 5.72
N ASN A 33 -2.54 0.21 6.44
CA ASN A 33 -2.22 -1.12 5.93
C ASN A 33 -3.36 -2.15 6.08
N GLN A 34 -4.49 -1.74 6.64
CA GLN A 34 -5.72 -2.52 6.70
C GLN A 34 -6.94 -1.61 6.53
N VAL A 35 -7.88 -2.03 5.69
CA VAL A 35 -9.17 -1.36 5.51
C VAL A 35 -10.31 -2.38 5.46
N TRP A 36 -11.45 -2.05 6.07
CA TRP A 36 -12.69 -2.82 6.03
C TRP A 36 -13.70 -2.09 5.17
N ILE A 37 -14.09 -2.70 4.08
CA ILE A 37 -15.04 -2.17 3.10
C ILE A 37 -16.14 -3.18 2.82
N ASN A 38 -17.11 -2.86 1.98
CA ASN A 38 -18.18 -3.77 1.60
C ASN A 38 -18.07 -4.16 0.12
N VAL A 39 -18.66 -5.29 -0.25
CA VAL A 39 -18.85 -5.67 -1.66
C VAL A 39 -19.51 -4.51 -2.41
N GLY A 40 -18.98 -4.18 -3.59
CA GLY A 40 -19.36 -3.05 -4.42
C GLY A 40 -18.56 -1.76 -4.17
N ASP A 41 -17.87 -1.65 -3.02
CA ASP A 41 -16.97 -0.54 -2.75
C ASP A 41 -15.71 -0.59 -3.61
N SER A 42 -15.07 0.55 -3.78
CA SER A 42 -13.76 0.68 -4.41
C SER A 42 -12.72 1.18 -3.42
N VAL A 43 -11.46 0.84 -3.66
CA VAL A 43 -10.31 1.51 -3.05
C VAL A 43 -9.59 2.30 -4.13
N GLN A 44 -9.21 3.52 -3.80
CA GLN A 44 -8.29 4.33 -4.59
C GLN A 44 -6.99 4.51 -3.84
N TRP A 45 -5.92 4.03 -4.42
CA TRP A 45 -4.55 4.24 -3.95
C TRP A 45 -3.98 5.51 -4.56
N ASN A 46 -3.32 6.32 -3.73
CA ASN A 46 -2.69 7.57 -4.12
C ASN A 46 -1.21 7.50 -3.74
N VAL A 47 -0.32 7.68 -4.73
CA VAL A 47 1.12 7.57 -4.50
C VAL A 47 1.67 8.91 -4.01
N ASP A 48 2.36 8.88 -2.88
CA ASP A 48 2.92 10.04 -2.16
C ASP A 48 4.46 9.99 -2.07
N SER A 49 5.12 9.19 -2.92
CA SER A 49 6.58 9.11 -2.98
C SER A 49 7.08 9.08 -4.42
N ALA A 50 8.32 9.52 -4.64
CA ALA A 50 8.96 9.48 -5.95
C ALA A 50 9.33 8.05 -6.40
N GLU A 51 9.29 7.08 -5.48
CA GLU A 51 9.54 5.68 -5.77
C GLU A 51 8.45 5.06 -6.64
N PHE A 52 8.80 4.01 -7.40
CA PHE A 52 7.83 3.22 -8.12
C PHE A 52 7.16 2.21 -7.20
N HIS A 53 5.85 2.11 -7.31
CA HIS A 53 5.04 1.14 -6.58
C HIS A 53 4.11 0.38 -7.52
N THR A 54 3.63 -0.79 -7.07
CA THR A 54 2.50 -1.49 -7.68
C THR A 54 1.47 -1.83 -6.62
N ILE A 55 0.21 -1.94 -7.03
CA ILE A 55 -0.88 -2.53 -6.26
C ILE A 55 -1.19 -3.85 -6.92
N THR A 56 -0.79 -4.95 -6.29
CA THR A 56 -0.88 -6.27 -6.93
C THR A 56 -1.58 -7.27 -6.04
N PHE A 57 -2.70 -7.78 -6.51
CA PHE A 57 -3.38 -8.95 -5.97
C PHE A 57 -2.91 -10.16 -6.77
N LEU A 58 -2.24 -11.09 -6.09
CA LEU A 58 -1.77 -12.32 -6.71
C LEU A 58 -2.95 -13.26 -6.98
N ALA A 59 -2.89 -14.02 -8.07
CA ALA A 59 -3.90 -15.05 -8.32
C ALA A 59 -3.89 -16.10 -7.19
N LYS A 60 -5.02 -16.72 -6.95
CA LYS A 60 -5.15 -17.75 -5.92
C LYS A 60 -4.10 -18.84 -6.11
N GLY A 61 -3.28 -19.06 -5.09
CA GLY A 61 -2.18 -20.04 -5.11
C GLY A 61 -0.90 -19.55 -5.80
N GLN A 62 -0.89 -18.34 -6.36
CA GLN A 62 0.31 -17.74 -6.93
C GLN A 62 1.25 -17.26 -5.81
N THR A 63 2.53 -17.53 -5.97
CA THR A 63 3.58 -16.93 -5.14
C THR A 63 4.05 -15.63 -5.78
N ARG A 64 4.48 -14.68 -4.93
CA ARG A 64 5.06 -13.42 -5.40
C ARG A 64 6.30 -13.69 -6.25
N PRO A 65 6.33 -13.27 -7.53
CA PRO A 65 7.51 -13.42 -8.38
C PRO A 65 8.60 -12.41 -7.96
N PRO A 66 9.87 -12.67 -8.26
CA PRO A 66 10.90 -11.64 -8.26
C PRO A 66 10.50 -10.52 -9.23
N PHE A 67 10.75 -9.25 -8.80
CA PHE A 67 10.42 -8.12 -9.66
C PHE A 67 11.30 -8.10 -10.92
N ASN A 68 10.66 -7.91 -12.08
CA ASN A 68 11.31 -7.80 -13.38
C ASN A 68 10.74 -6.60 -14.16
N LEU A 69 11.56 -5.58 -14.34
CA LEU A 69 11.17 -4.35 -15.03
C LEU A 69 10.79 -4.59 -16.51
N ASN A 70 11.28 -5.66 -17.12
CA ASN A 70 10.98 -6.02 -18.51
C ASN A 70 9.74 -6.91 -18.66
N ASP A 71 9.08 -7.26 -17.57
CA ASP A 71 7.87 -8.09 -17.60
C ASP A 71 6.61 -7.21 -17.62
N PRO A 72 5.88 -7.13 -18.74
CA PRO A 72 4.67 -6.32 -18.81
C PRO A 72 3.55 -6.79 -17.88
N GLN A 73 3.57 -8.06 -17.42
CA GLN A 73 2.64 -8.53 -16.40
C GLN A 73 2.87 -7.83 -15.03
N GLN A 74 4.07 -7.32 -14.80
CA GLN A 74 4.44 -6.64 -13.57
C GLN A 74 4.46 -5.11 -13.70
N THR A 75 4.70 -4.59 -14.89
CA THR A 75 4.94 -3.16 -15.12
C THR A 75 3.78 -2.43 -15.80
N ALA A 76 2.86 -3.15 -16.44
CA ALA A 76 1.65 -2.60 -17.06
C ALA A 76 0.38 -3.04 -16.30
N PRO A 77 -0.73 -2.27 -16.37
CA PRO A 77 -2.00 -2.65 -15.75
C PRO A 77 -2.51 -4.00 -16.26
N GLN A 78 -2.99 -4.85 -15.34
CA GLN A 78 -3.53 -6.18 -15.62
C GLN A 78 -4.82 -6.40 -14.83
N GLY A 79 -5.75 -7.20 -15.36
CA GLY A 79 -6.95 -7.70 -14.67
C GLY A 79 -8.11 -6.73 -14.59
N GLY A 80 -8.02 -5.53 -15.19
CA GLY A 80 -9.12 -4.56 -15.22
C GLY A 80 -9.31 -3.79 -13.92
N ASP A 81 -10.52 -3.30 -13.67
CA ASP A 81 -10.89 -2.40 -12.56
C ASP A 81 -11.84 -3.04 -11.52
N HIS A 82 -12.07 -4.36 -11.64
CA HIS A 82 -12.85 -5.17 -10.71
C HIS A 82 -12.06 -6.38 -10.23
N TYR A 83 -12.16 -6.67 -8.93
CA TYR A 83 -11.48 -7.80 -8.30
C TYR A 83 -12.49 -8.86 -7.82
N ASP A 84 -12.35 -10.06 -8.34
CA ASP A 84 -13.21 -11.22 -8.09
C ASP A 84 -12.76 -12.08 -6.89
N GLY A 85 -11.64 -11.74 -6.26
CA GLY A 85 -11.06 -12.46 -5.12
C GLY A 85 -10.13 -13.61 -5.49
N VAL A 86 -9.91 -13.91 -6.78
CA VAL A 86 -9.10 -15.07 -7.22
C VAL A 86 -8.15 -14.78 -8.37
N SER A 87 -8.46 -13.81 -9.21
CA SER A 87 -7.69 -13.46 -10.40
C SER A 87 -6.47 -12.59 -10.07
N TYR A 88 -5.45 -12.64 -10.94
CA TYR A 88 -4.34 -11.70 -10.87
C TYR A 88 -4.78 -10.31 -11.33
N VAL A 89 -4.52 -9.32 -10.48
CA VAL A 89 -4.76 -7.90 -10.80
C VAL A 89 -3.52 -7.09 -10.41
N ASN A 90 -3.10 -6.19 -11.29
CA ASN A 90 -1.94 -5.33 -11.08
C ASN A 90 -2.18 -3.94 -11.63
N SER A 91 -1.84 -2.91 -10.86
CA SER A 91 -1.94 -1.51 -11.30
C SER A 91 -0.94 -1.13 -12.40
N GLY A 92 0.10 -1.94 -12.62
CA GLY A 92 1.32 -1.49 -13.27
C GLY A 92 2.12 -0.55 -12.37
N LEU A 93 3.16 0.07 -12.91
CA LEU A 93 4.02 1.00 -12.17
C LEU A 93 3.31 2.33 -11.92
N LEU A 94 3.24 2.71 -10.65
CA LEU A 94 2.70 3.98 -10.16
C LEU A 94 3.84 4.81 -9.58
N THR A 95 3.84 6.13 -9.81
CA THR A 95 4.78 7.07 -9.19
C THR A 95 4.14 8.45 -9.03
N HIS A 96 4.55 9.19 -8.01
CA HIS A 96 4.07 10.55 -7.76
C HIS A 96 4.40 11.49 -8.93
N GLY A 97 3.52 12.46 -9.18
CA GLY A 97 3.72 13.49 -10.22
C GLY A 97 3.54 12.99 -11.66
N SER A 98 3.21 11.72 -11.87
CA SER A 98 2.91 11.16 -13.20
C SER A 98 1.39 11.08 -13.44
N PRO A 99 0.94 10.89 -14.69
CA PRO A 99 -0.46 10.55 -14.98
C PRO A 99 -0.92 9.25 -14.29
N HIS A 100 0.02 8.42 -13.85
CA HIS A 100 -0.19 7.15 -13.15
C HIS A 100 0.12 7.25 -11.65
N ALA A 101 -0.26 8.36 -11.00
CA ALA A 101 -0.09 8.54 -9.55
C ALA A 101 -1.22 7.90 -8.73
N THR A 102 -2.28 7.43 -9.37
CA THR A 102 -3.43 6.82 -8.71
C THR A 102 -3.85 5.52 -9.39
N TYR A 103 -4.40 4.60 -8.60
CA TYR A 103 -5.04 3.39 -9.08
C TYR A 103 -6.34 3.16 -8.31
N ARG A 104 -7.40 2.68 -9.00
CA ARG A 104 -8.69 2.37 -8.39
C ARG A 104 -9.13 0.96 -8.76
N LEU A 105 -9.66 0.22 -7.77
CA LEU A 105 -10.18 -1.13 -7.95
C LEU A 105 -11.48 -1.30 -7.17
N THR A 106 -12.49 -1.92 -7.77
CA THR A 106 -13.77 -2.26 -7.17
C THR A 106 -13.76 -3.72 -6.72
N PHE A 107 -14.41 -4.04 -5.62
CA PHE A 107 -14.37 -5.38 -5.02
C PHE A 107 -15.72 -6.06 -5.07
N ASP A 108 -15.79 -7.21 -5.75
CA ASP A 108 -17.05 -7.90 -6.06
C ASP A 108 -17.32 -9.10 -5.12
N THR A 109 -16.34 -9.56 -4.37
CA THR A 109 -16.44 -10.78 -3.56
C THR A 109 -16.01 -10.53 -2.11
N PRO A 110 -16.79 -10.99 -1.11
CA PRO A 110 -16.39 -10.88 0.29
C PRO A 110 -15.19 -11.78 0.60
N GLY A 111 -14.33 -11.33 1.52
CA GLY A 111 -13.12 -12.06 1.94
C GLY A 111 -12.02 -11.13 2.44
N ASP A 112 -10.93 -11.74 2.87
CA ASP A 112 -9.71 -11.04 3.29
C ASP A 112 -8.65 -11.21 2.21
N TYR A 113 -8.22 -10.10 1.62
CA TYR A 113 -7.33 -10.13 0.47
C TYR A 113 -6.05 -9.36 0.75
N THR A 114 -4.94 -10.09 0.77
CA THR A 114 -3.61 -9.48 0.84
C THR A 114 -3.19 -9.00 -0.53
N TYR A 115 -2.66 -7.79 -0.59
CA TYR A 115 -2.02 -7.24 -1.78
C TYR A 115 -0.61 -6.77 -1.46
N VAL A 116 0.23 -6.71 -2.49
CA VAL A 116 1.66 -6.44 -2.37
C VAL A 116 2.11 -5.38 -3.37
N CYS A 117 3.21 -4.73 -3.06
CA CYS A 117 4.00 -4.01 -4.07
C CYS A 117 5.04 -4.98 -4.64
N LEU A 118 5.09 -5.19 -5.94
CA LEU A 118 6.08 -6.10 -6.56
C LEU A 118 7.50 -5.54 -6.48
N VAL A 119 7.66 -4.21 -6.49
CA VAL A 119 8.96 -3.54 -6.44
C VAL A 119 9.64 -3.71 -5.07
N HIS A 120 8.87 -3.63 -3.96
CA HIS A 120 9.42 -3.60 -2.60
C HIS A 120 9.02 -4.84 -1.80
N GLY A 121 10.00 -5.69 -1.48
CA GLY A 121 9.82 -7.05 -0.94
C GLY A 121 8.95 -7.19 0.31
N ALA A 122 9.01 -6.23 1.23
CA ALA A 122 8.28 -6.27 2.50
C ALA A 122 6.96 -5.47 2.49
N MET A 123 6.62 -4.80 1.37
CA MET A 123 5.46 -3.93 1.29
C MET A 123 4.20 -4.73 0.96
N SER A 124 3.33 -4.89 1.95
CA SER A 124 2.04 -5.59 1.85
C SER A 124 0.98 -4.97 2.74
N ALA A 125 -0.29 -5.21 2.41
CA ALA A 125 -1.44 -4.78 3.21
C ALA A 125 -2.65 -5.68 2.95
N VAL A 126 -3.73 -5.49 3.70
CA VAL A 126 -4.94 -6.33 3.62
C VAL A 126 -6.18 -5.47 3.42
N ILE A 127 -7.06 -5.90 2.56
CA ILE A 127 -8.42 -5.39 2.45
C ILE A 127 -9.39 -6.47 2.93
N HIS A 128 -10.23 -6.10 3.89
CA HIS A 128 -11.29 -6.93 4.43
C HIS A 128 -12.61 -6.53 3.77
N ILE A 129 -13.11 -7.39 2.87
CA ILE A 129 -14.35 -7.16 2.13
C ILE A 129 -15.49 -7.86 2.85
N ARG A 130 -16.46 -7.10 3.34
CA ARG A 130 -17.64 -7.63 4.02
C ARG A 130 -18.82 -7.68 3.07
N PRO A 131 -19.87 -8.46 3.40
CA PRO A 131 -21.10 -8.46 2.62
C PRO A 131 -21.64 -7.03 2.41
N ALA A 132 -22.26 -6.80 1.26
CA ALA A 132 -22.91 -5.53 0.97
C ALA A 132 -23.89 -5.11 2.11
N ASN A 133 -24.05 -3.82 2.29
CA ASN A 133 -24.92 -3.23 3.33
C ASN A 133 -24.50 -3.52 4.78
N THR A 134 -23.26 -3.96 5.03
CA THR A 134 -22.72 -4.08 6.38
C THR A 134 -22.31 -2.70 6.91
N ALA A 135 -22.66 -2.37 8.17
CA ALA A 135 -22.27 -1.10 8.78
C ALA A 135 -20.74 -0.95 8.85
N TYR A 136 -20.18 0.16 8.36
CA TYR A 136 -18.74 0.37 8.33
C TYR A 136 -18.16 0.53 9.75
N PRO A 137 -17.05 -0.17 10.10
CA PRO A 137 -16.43 -0.05 11.42
C PRO A 137 -15.69 1.28 11.58
N PHE A 138 -15.23 1.87 10.48
CA PHE A 138 -14.45 3.09 10.47
C PHE A 138 -14.91 4.03 9.36
N SER A 139 -14.75 5.33 9.57
CA SER A 139 -14.90 6.36 8.56
C SER A 139 -13.59 6.58 7.80
N GLN A 140 -13.64 7.26 6.66
CA GLN A 140 -12.43 7.65 5.91
C GLN A 140 -11.47 8.50 6.78
N GLU A 141 -12.00 9.36 7.64
CA GLU A 141 -11.16 10.18 8.52
C GLU A 141 -10.43 9.33 9.58
N GLN A 142 -11.08 8.27 10.09
CA GLN A 142 -10.42 7.32 10.98
C GLN A 142 -9.31 6.56 10.27
N TYR A 143 -9.51 6.12 9.03
CA TYR A 143 -8.46 5.51 8.20
C TYR A 143 -7.30 6.47 7.93
N ARG A 144 -7.57 7.74 7.60
CA ARG A 144 -6.51 8.76 7.45
C ARG A 144 -5.68 8.92 8.73
N ARG A 145 -6.33 8.91 9.89
CA ARG A 145 -5.66 9.01 11.19
C ARG A 145 -4.78 7.78 11.46
N GLN A 146 -5.28 6.58 11.20
CA GLN A 146 -4.49 5.35 11.30
C GLN A 146 -3.28 5.39 10.37
N GLY A 147 -3.47 5.81 9.12
CA GLY A 147 -2.38 5.98 8.16
C GLY A 147 -1.32 6.98 8.62
N ARG A 148 -1.71 8.11 9.22
CA ARG A 148 -0.75 9.07 9.81
C ARG A 148 0.06 8.46 10.95
N VAL A 149 -0.57 7.72 11.86
CA VAL A 149 0.14 7.03 12.96
C VAL A 149 1.16 6.04 12.41
N GLN A 150 0.78 5.22 11.46
CA GLN A 150 1.68 4.26 10.80
C GLN A 150 2.82 4.96 10.07
N ARG A 151 2.54 6.06 9.34
CA ARG A 151 3.57 6.90 8.71
C ARG A 151 4.60 7.38 9.72
N ASP A 152 4.15 7.92 10.84
CA ASP A 152 5.03 8.42 11.89
C ASP A 152 5.88 7.31 12.53
N GLU A 153 5.37 6.09 12.61
CA GLU A 153 6.12 4.91 13.06
C GLU A 153 7.23 4.54 12.08
N TYR A 154 6.94 4.50 10.78
CA TYR A 154 7.95 4.25 9.74
C TYR A 154 9.07 5.29 9.79
N LEU A 155 8.72 6.58 9.87
CA LEU A 155 9.70 7.66 9.92
C LEU A 155 10.54 7.62 11.21
N ARG A 156 9.94 7.32 12.37
CA ARG A 156 10.68 7.14 13.63
C ARG A 156 11.67 5.98 13.55
N HIS A 157 11.26 4.87 12.94
CA HIS A 157 12.15 3.71 12.75
C HIS A 157 13.31 4.04 11.83
N GLY A 158 13.06 4.69 10.68
CA GLY A 158 14.10 5.15 9.76
C GLY A 158 15.10 6.09 10.42
N ASN A 159 14.64 7.10 11.17
CA ASN A 159 15.50 8.01 11.95
C ASN A 159 16.35 7.28 13.00
N ALA A 160 15.83 6.22 13.61
CA ALA A 160 16.59 5.41 14.56
C ALA A 160 17.72 4.64 13.87
N LEU A 161 17.46 4.05 12.71
CA LEU A 161 18.46 3.34 11.89
C LEU A 161 19.55 4.29 11.39
N GLU A 162 19.20 5.50 10.94
CA GLU A 162 20.16 6.52 10.51
C GLU A 162 21.11 6.91 11.64
N ARG A 163 20.55 7.17 12.85
CA ARG A 163 21.37 7.48 14.03
C ARG A 163 22.31 6.33 14.40
N GLN A 164 21.82 5.10 14.34
CA GLN A 164 22.65 3.92 14.63
C GLN A 164 23.78 3.75 13.61
N ALA A 165 23.48 3.91 12.32
CA ALA A 165 24.47 3.85 11.25
C ALA A 165 25.56 4.91 11.43
N LYS A 166 25.17 6.15 11.80
CA LYS A 166 26.12 7.23 12.08
C LYS A 166 27.03 6.93 13.27
N LEU A 167 26.50 6.41 14.37
CA LEU A 167 27.29 6.01 15.53
C LEU A 167 28.29 4.92 15.19
N LEU A 168 27.92 3.94 14.37
CA LEU A 168 28.82 2.88 13.90
C LEU A 168 29.93 3.44 12.99
N ALA A 169 29.61 4.37 12.12
CA ALA A 169 30.59 5.03 11.24
C ALA A 169 31.57 5.89 12.05
N ASP A 170 31.08 6.69 13.00
CA ASP A 170 31.90 7.52 13.90
C ASP A 170 32.79 6.66 14.83
N GLY A 171 32.28 5.52 15.33
CA GLY A 171 33.04 4.55 16.12
C GLY A 171 34.14 3.85 15.34
N ASN A 172 33.96 3.62 14.03
CA ASN A 172 34.94 3.02 13.15
C ASN A 172 36.06 4.00 12.73
N THR A 173 35.76 5.31 12.74
CA THR A 173 36.77 6.35 12.44
C THR A 173 37.65 6.68 13.65
N SER A 174 37.24 6.34 14.87
CA SER A 174 38.03 6.54 16.09
C SER A 174 39.06 5.42 16.38
N ALA A 175 38.99 4.29 15.67
CA ALA A 175 40.03 3.26 15.66
C ALA A 175 41.09 3.58 14.59
N GLY A 176 41.84 4.65 14.82
CA GLY A 176 43.05 4.92 14.05
C GLY A 176 44.08 3.78 14.23
N PRO A 177 45.03 3.58 13.27
CA PRO A 177 45.95 2.48 13.33
C PRO A 177 46.76 2.56 14.63
N GLN A 178 46.61 1.53 15.46
CA GLN A 178 47.57 1.33 16.56
C GLN A 178 48.88 0.87 15.93
N VAL A 179 49.91 1.71 16.06
CA VAL A 179 51.31 1.46 15.67
C VAL A 179 51.91 0.48 16.67
#